data_5075d7d6df72903db7a95cbde4dcb66b
#
_entry.id   5075d7d6df72903db7a95cbde4dcb66b
#
_cell.length_a   1.000
_cell.length_b   1.000
_cell.length_c   1.000
_cell.angle_alpha   90.00
_cell.angle_beta   90.00
_cell.angle_gamma   90.00
#
_symmetry.space_group_name_H-M   'P 1'
#
loop_
_entity.id
_entity.type
_entity.pdbx_description
1 polymer ?
#
loop_
_entity_poly.entity_id
_entity_poly.type
_entity_poly.pdbx_seq_one_letter_code
_entity_poly.pdbx_strand_id
1 'polypeptide(L)'
;MRASTRASPSRAAPSRGETRAAVARRRSSARRRAIDARASAPTILDAVARFVASVDDAPRDVAASALTTIGAFVWVKAFDALADRGAFASTTSRKLVHVTSGTLFACTWPLFSASGAARFFAAAIPLAQGVRLFGIGSGMIKNASAVRAVSREGGKEELLKGPLYYTAVLAACTSAYWRTNPIGIVAMAMMCGGDGFADLVGRKFGKGNALPWNEEKSFAGSAGFVAGGFGVASGCVSIDGRES
;
A
#
# COMPACT_ATOMS: atom_id res chain seq x y z
N MET A 1 72.78 6.38 -47.34
CA MET A 1 71.28 6.29 -47.37
C MET A 1 70.86 4.95 -46.85
N ARG A 2 70.36 4.91 -45.60
CA ARG A 2 69.73 3.68 -45.00
C ARG A 2 68.24 3.93 -44.83
N ALA A 3 67.41 3.22 -45.58
CA ALA A 3 65.97 3.25 -45.46
C ALA A 3 65.56 2.42 -44.23
N SER A 4 64.88 3.03 -43.27
CA SER A 4 64.31 2.41 -42.11
C SER A 4 62.86 1.99 -42.42
N THR A 5 62.65 0.69 -42.58
CA THR A 5 61.30 0.08 -42.72
C THR A 5 60.66 -0.01 -41.34
N ARG A 6 59.69 0.88 -41.05
CA ARG A 6 58.81 0.74 -39.87
C ARG A 6 57.79 -0.36 -40.16
N ALA A 7 57.91 -1.44 -39.39
CA ALA A 7 56.86 -2.47 -39.34
C ALA A 7 55.60 -1.95 -38.61
N SER A 8 54.46 -2.00 -39.28
CA SER A 8 53.14 -1.73 -38.64
C SER A 8 52.77 -2.84 -37.68
N PRO A 9 52.21 -2.55 -36.50
CA PRO A 9 51.75 -3.58 -35.59
C PRO A 9 50.50 -4.26 -36.14
N SER A 10 50.59 -5.57 -36.37
CA SER A 10 49.47 -6.45 -36.71
C SER A 10 48.38 -6.38 -35.64
N ARG A 11 47.20 -5.91 -35.99
CA ARG A 11 46.01 -6.04 -35.16
C ARG A 11 45.64 -7.50 -35.08
N ALA A 12 45.94 -8.17 -34.00
CA ALA A 12 45.44 -9.51 -33.73
C ALA A 12 43.90 -9.49 -33.71
N ALA A 13 43.28 -10.35 -34.48
CA ALA A 13 41.81 -10.52 -34.50
C ALA A 13 41.35 -11.06 -33.13
N PRO A 14 40.24 -10.55 -32.54
CA PRO A 14 39.75 -11.01 -31.24
C PRO A 14 39.37 -12.49 -31.30
N SER A 15 39.78 -13.26 -30.30
CA SER A 15 39.48 -14.68 -30.20
C SER A 15 37.96 -14.93 -30.14
N ARG A 16 37.49 -16.09 -30.65
CA ARG A 16 36.04 -16.47 -30.62
C ARG A 16 35.43 -16.44 -29.20
N GLY A 17 36.25 -16.58 -28.16
CA GLY A 17 35.81 -16.49 -26.75
C GLY A 17 35.56 -15.05 -26.29
N GLU A 18 36.41 -14.10 -26.73
CA GLU A 18 36.27 -12.67 -26.39
C GLU A 18 35.02 -12.05 -27.02
N THR A 19 34.69 -12.43 -28.24
CA THR A 19 33.46 -11.96 -28.90
C THR A 19 32.19 -12.46 -28.22
N ARG A 20 32.16 -13.71 -27.73
CA ARG A 20 31.03 -14.26 -26.98
C ARG A 20 30.85 -13.54 -25.61
N ALA A 21 31.93 -13.29 -24.89
CA ALA A 21 31.87 -12.58 -23.63
C ALA A 21 31.45 -11.10 -23.81
N ALA A 22 31.91 -10.42 -24.85
CA ALA A 22 31.49 -9.06 -25.17
C ALA A 22 30.02 -8.97 -25.56
N VAL A 23 29.50 -9.94 -26.33
CA VAL A 23 28.08 -10.03 -26.69
C VAL A 23 27.22 -10.33 -25.46
N ALA A 24 27.66 -11.23 -24.56
CA ALA A 24 26.97 -11.52 -23.30
C ALA A 24 26.91 -10.29 -22.39
N ARG A 25 28.00 -9.55 -22.24
CA ARG A 25 28.04 -8.29 -21.47
C ARG A 25 27.13 -7.22 -22.06
N ARG A 26 27.10 -7.05 -23.38
CA ARG A 26 26.18 -6.12 -24.07
C ARG A 26 24.71 -6.52 -23.86
N ARG A 27 24.37 -7.80 -23.93
CA ARG A 27 23.00 -8.28 -23.67
C ARG A 27 22.59 -8.09 -22.22
N SER A 28 23.49 -8.32 -21.25
CA SER A 28 23.19 -8.09 -19.83
C SER A 28 23.02 -6.60 -19.51
N SER A 29 23.87 -5.72 -20.08
CA SER A 29 23.73 -4.28 -19.90
C SER A 29 22.47 -3.71 -20.57
N ALA A 30 22.12 -4.20 -21.76
CA ALA A 30 20.89 -3.83 -22.44
C ALA A 30 19.64 -4.29 -21.65
N ARG A 31 19.68 -5.52 -21.07
CA ARG A 31 18.61 -6.04 -20.23
C ARG A 31 18.48 -5.23 -18.93
N ARG A 32 19.58 -4.86 -18.27
CA ARG A 32 19.57 -3.97 -17.10
C ARG A 32 18.97 -2.61 -17.44
N ARG A 33 19.42 -1.96 -18.52
CA ARG A 33 18.85 -0.68 -18.99
C ARG A 33 17.36 -0.77 -19.32
N ALA A 34 16.88 -1.88 -19.86
CA ALA A 34 15.47 -2.10 -20.14
C ALA A 34 14.64 -2.31 -18.85
N ILE A 35 15.23 -2.97 -17.84
CA ILE A 35 14.61 -3.13 -16.52
C ILE A 35 14.56 -1.77 -15.81
N ASP A 36 15.66 -1.02 -15.82
CA ASP A 36 15.74 0.32 -15.22
C ASP A 36 14.79 1.31 -15.92
N ALA A 37 14.69 1.26 -17.25
CA ALA A 37 13.76 2.07 -18.03
C ALA A 37 12.28 1.72 -17.75
N ARG A 38 11.97 0.45 -17.49
CA ARG A 38 10.63 0.04 -17.08
C ARG A 38 10.31 0.46 -15.64
N ALA A 39 11.31 0.43 -14.75
CA ALA A 39 11.16 0.91 -13.37
C ALA A 39 11.02 2.44 -13.30
N SER A 40 11.54 3.18 -14.29
CA SER A 40 11.47 4.64 -14.37
C SER A 40 10.32 5.18 -15.23
N ALA A 41 9.50 4.30 -15.84
CA ALA A 41 8.32 4.76 -16.58
C ALA A 41 7.32 5.40 -15.60
N PRO A 42 6.90 6.67 -15.81
CA PRO A 42 5.98 7.33 -14.91
C PRO A 42 4.66 6.58 -14.88
N THR A 43 4.24 6.18 -13.69
CA THR A 43 2.95 5.56 -13.47
C THR A 43 1.84 6.60 -13.58
N ILE A 44 0.59 6.16 -13.74
CA ILE A 44 -0.58 7.07 -13.65
C ILE A 44 -0.56 7.80 -12.31
N LEU A 45 -0.13 7.12 -11.24
CA LEU A 45 -0.02 7.71 -9.90
C LEU A 45 1.00 8.86 -9.86
N ASP A 46 2.17 8.70 -10.53
CA ASP A 46 3.19 9.77 -10.63
C ASP A 46 2.69 10.96 -11.45
N ALA A 47 1.88 10.72 -12.47
CA ALA A 47 1.28 11.80 -13.26
C ALA A 47 0.26 12.60 -12.43
N VAL A 48 -0.60 11.91 -11.67
CA VAL A 48 -1.57 12.51 -10.75
C VAL A 48 -0.86 13.28 -9.64
N ALA A 49 0.18 12.69 -9.03
CA ALA A 49 0.96 13.33 -7.99
C ALA A 49 1.61 14.64 -8.48
N ARG A 50 2.23 14.63 -9.68
CA ARG A 50 2.80 15.86 -10.29
C ARG A 50 1.75 16.92 -10.58
N PHE A 51 0.58 16.53 -11.09
CA PHE A 51 -0.53 17.45 -11.32
C PHE A 51 -0.97 18.10 -10.01
N VAL A 52 -1.23 17.30 -8.97
CA VAL A 52 -1.64 17.80 -7.65
C VAL A 52 -0.55 18.66 -7.01
N ALA A 53 0.73 18.32 -7.17
CA ALA A 53 1.86 19.10 -6.67
C ALA A 53 2.05 20.45 -7.39
N SER A 54 1.48 20.64 -8.57
CA SER A 54 1.54 21.92 -9.30
C SER A 54 0.50 22.95 -8.84
N VAL A 55 -0.35 22.60 -7.87
CA VAL A 55 -1.43 23.45 -7.34
C VAL A 55 -1.00 24.01 -5.98
N ASP A 56 -1.46 25.21 -5.62
CA ASP A 56 -1.26 25.79 -4.28
C ASP A 56 -1.75 24.86 -3.16
N ASP A 57 -1.20 24.99 -1.96
CA ASP A 57 -1.37 24.03 -0.86
C ASP A 57 -2.84 23.68 -0.56
N ALA A 58 -3.71 24.66 -0.34
CA ALA A 58 -5.08 24.35 0.04
C ALA A 58 -5.92 23.72 -1.09
N PRO A 59 -5.90 24.22 -2.34
CA PRO A 59 -6.53 23.54 -3.47
C PRO A 59 -5.92 22.14 -3.73
N ARG A 60 -4.62 21.98 -3.54
CA ARG A 60 -3.93 20.69 -3.63
C ARG A 60 -4.50 19.70 -2.61
N ASP A 61 -4.62 20.09 -1.35
CA ASP A 61 -5.12 19.23 -0.28
C ASP A 61 -6.59 18.85 -0.47
N VAL A 62 -7.41 19.77 -0.96
CA VAL A 62 -8.79 19.48 -1.36
C VAL A 62 -8.82 18.45 -2.51
N ALA A 63 -8.02 18.66 -3.55
CA ALA A 63 -7.95 17.74 -4.68
C ALA A 63 -7.44 16.35 -4.24
N ALA A 64 -6.40 16.29 -3.40
CA ALA A 64 -5.88 15.05 -2.83
C ALA A 64 -6.95 14.31 -1.99
N SER A 65 -7.72 15.05 -1.17
CA SER A 65 -8.83 14.48 -0.40
C SER A 65 -9.92 13.91 -1.29
N ALA A 66 -10.30 14.62 -2.35
CA ALA A 66 -11.29 14.17 -3.32
C ALA A 66 -10.81 12.89 -4.04
N LEU A 67 -9.58 12.90 -4.56
CA LEU A 67 -8.98 11.75 -5.24
C LEU A 67 -8.88 10.52 -4.31
N THR A 68 -8.42 10.71 -3.09
CA THR A 68 -8.32 9.63 -2.10
C THR A 68 -9.70 9.06 -1.75
N THR A 69 -10.71 9.93 -1.58
CA THR A 69 -12.09 9.50 -1.28
C THR A 69 -12.70 8.73 -2.45
N ILE A 70 -12.54 9.23 -3.69
CA ILE A 70 -13.01 8.56 -4.89
C ILE A 70 -12.30 7.21 -5.07
N GLY A 71 -10.97 7.19 -4.91
CA GLY A 71 -10.17 5.97 -4.99
C GLY A 71 -10.61 4.92 -3.96
N ALA A 72 -10.82 5.32 -2.71
CA ALA A 72 -11.33 4.45 -1.66
C ALA A 72 -12.73 3.90 -1.98
N PHE A 73 -13.62 4.75 -2.51
CA PHE A 73 -14.96 4.32 -2.92
C PHE A 73 -14.92 3.31 -4.06
N VAL A 74 -14.14 3.59 -5.12
CA VAL A 74 -13.96 2.66 -6.26
C VAL A 74 -13.37 1.34 -5.79
N TRP A 75 -12.39 1.39 -4.88
CA TRP A 75 -11.74 0.21 -4.33
C TRP A 75 -12.74 -0.70 -3.59
N VAL A 76 -13.52 -0.14 -2.67
CA VAL A 76 -14.55 -0.87 -1.94
C VAL A 76 -15.58 -1.46 -2.89
N LYS A 77 -16.04 -0.69 -3.87
CA LYS A 77 -17.01 -1.16 -4.88
C LYS A 77 -16.46 -2.29 -5.77
N ALA A 78 -15.16 -2.26 -6.08
CA ALA A 78 -14.52 -3.34 -6.82
C ALA A 78 -14.55 -4.65 -6.01
N PHE A 79 -14.28 -4.60 -4.69
CA PHE A 79 -14.38 -5.77 -3.83
C PHE A 79 -15.82 -6.25 -3.61
N ASP A 80 -16.79 -5.34 -3.49
CA ASP A 80 -18.20 -5.69 -3.46
C ASP A 80 -18.58 -6.48 -4.72
N ALA A 81 -18.23 -5.97 -5.90
CA ALA A 81 -18.51 -6.64 -7.17
C ALA A 81 -17.79 -7.99 -7.34
N LEU A 82 -16.58 -8.15 -6.80
CA LEU A 82 -15.84 -9.43 -6.80
C LEU A 82 -16.51 -10.44 -5.83
N ALA A 83 -16.97 -9.97 -4.68
CA ALA A 83 -17.69 -10.79 -3.71
C ALA A 83 -19.05 -11.26 -4.28
N ASP A 84 -19.79 -10.38 -4.96
CA ASP A 84 -21.06 -10.71 -5.61
C ASP A 84 -20.89 -11.75 -6.73
N ARG A 85 -19.71 -11.78 -7.39
CA ARG A 85 -19.34 -12.80 -8.39
C ARG A 85 -18.85 -14.12 -7.77
N GLY A 86 -18.80 -14.22 -6.44
CA GLY A 86 -18.30 -15.40 -5.75
C GLY A 86 -16.79 -15.63 -5.86
N ALA A 87 -16.00 -14.61 -6.27
CA ALA A 87 -14.56 -14.73 -6.40
C ALA A 87 -13.85 -14.98 -5.06
N PHE A 88 -14.45 -14.51 -3.95
CA PHE A 88 -13.95 -14.71 -2.59
C PHE A 88 -15.09 -14.99 -1.63
N ALA A 89 -14.80 -15.81 -0.60
CA ALA A 89 -15.70 -15.91 0.55
C ALA A 89 -15.85 -14.51 1.21
N SER A 90 -17.04 -14.15 1.65
CA SER A 90 -17.37 -12.87 2.27
C SER A 90 -16.38 -12.46 3.38
N THR A 91 -15.99 -13.43 4.23
CA THR A 91 -15.00 -13.21 5.29
C THR A 91 -13.62 -12.83 4.77
N THR A 92 -13.18 -13.42 3.66
CA THR A 92 -11.90 -13.13 3.01
C THR A 92 -11.94 -11.77 2.33
N SER A 93 -13.00 -11.47 1.57
CA SER A 93 -13.19 -10.18 0.90
C SER A 93 -13.08 -9.02 1.89
N ARG A 94 -13.81 -9.13 3.02
CA ARG A 94 -13.76 -8.12 4.08
C ARG A 94 -12.36 -7.92 4.66
N LYS A 95 -11.61 -9.01 4.89
CA LYS A 95 -10.23 -8.91 5.39
C LYS A 95 -9.30 -8.27 4.37
N LEU A 96 -9.44 -8.60 3.09
CA LEU A 96 -8.68 -7.96 2.02
C LEU A 96 -8.96 -6.45 1.95
N VAL A 97 -10.23 -6.05 2.03
CA VAL A 97 -10.60 -4.62 2.09
C VAL A 97 -9.97 -3.95 3.31
N HIS A 98 -10.01 -4.58 4.48
CA HIS A 98 -9.41 -4.04 5.70
C HIS A 98 -7.90 -3.81 5.56
N VAL A 99 -7.16 -4.81 5.06
CA VAL A 99 -5.71 -4.72 4.85
C VAL A 99 -5.37 -3.65 3.81
N THR A 100 -6.06 -3.68 2.68
CA THR A 100 -5.67 -2.87 1.53
C THR A 100 -6.14 -1.42 1.64
N SER A 101 -7.31 -1.16 2.25
CA SER A 101 -7.84 0.21 2.34
C SER A 101 -6.96 1.14 3.19
N GLY A 102 -6.49 0.68 4.35
CA GLY A 102 -5.61 1.49 5.19
C GLY A 102 -4.21 1.63 4.61
N THR A 103 -3.69 0.57 3.99
CA THR A 103 -2.41 0.63 3.28
C THR A 103 -2.46 1.62 2.12
N LEU A 104 -3.51 1.53 1.28
CA LEU A 104 -3.71 2.47 0.17
C LEU A 104 -3.90 3.90 0.66
N PHE A 105 -4.65 4.10 1.75
CA PHE A 105 -4.80 5.41 2.37
C PHE A 105 -3.44 5.99 2.79
N ALA A 106 -2.57 5.23 3.45
CA ALA A 106 -1.23 5.68 3.79
C ALA A 106 -0.39 6.01 2.54
N CYS A 107 -0.52 5.22 1.47
CA CYS A 107 0.15 5.46 0.19
C CYS A 107 -0.34 6.73 -0.54
N THR A 108 -1.47 7.31 -0.15
CA THR A 108 -1.94 8.59 -0.74
C THR A 108 -1.38 9.83 -0.04
N TRP A 109 -0.70 9.70 1.09
CA TRP A 109 -0.15 10.83 1.83
C TRP A 109 0.76 11.74 1.00
N PRO A 110 1.63 11.25 0.11
CA PRO A 110 2.45 12.10 -0.77
C PRO A 110 1.66 12.99 -1.73
N LEU A 111 0.37 12.73 -1.97
CA LEU A 111 -0.48 13.60 -2.79
C LEU A 111 -0.77 14.94 -2.12
N PHE A 112 -0.80 14.95 -0.79
CA PHE A 112 -1.06 16.13 0.01
C PHE A 112 0.14 17.07 0.04
N SER A 113 -0.10 18.35 0.34
CA SER A 113 0.97 19.34 0.47
C SER A 113 1.88 19.07 1.67
N ALA A 114 3.01 19.78 1.73
CA ALA A 114 3.90 19.74 2.87
C ALA A 114 3.42 20.60 4.05
N SER A 115 2.28 21.30 3.91
CA SER A 115 1.76 22.19 4.93
C SER A 115 1.31 21.42 6.17
N GLY A 116 1.44 22.03 7.35
CA GLY A 116 0.95 21.45 8.61
C GLY A 116 -0.57 21.26 8.63
N ALA A 117 -1.32 21.95 7.78
CA ALA A 117 -2.77 21.82 7.65
C ALA A 117 -3.20 20.59 6.85
N ALA A 118 -2.34 20.09 5.95
CA ALA A 118 -2.61 18.94 5.08
C ALA A 118 -3.08 17.70 5.85
N ARG A 119 -2.53 17.48 7.07
CA ARG A 119 -2.94 16.38 7.96
C ARG A 119 -4.42 16.38 8.30
N PHE A 120 -5.05 17.56 8.39
CA PHE A 120 -6.47 17.66 8.72
C PHE A 120 -7.34 17.33 7.51
N PHE A 121 -6.90 17.72 6.30
CA PHE A 121 -7.55 17.35 5.06
C PHE A 121 -7.49 15.83 4.86
N ALA A 122 -6.34 15.21 5.09
CA ALA A 122 -6.20 13.76 5.02
C ALA A 122 -7.02 13.05 6.11
N ALA A 123 -6.97 13.50 7.36
CA ALA A 123 -7.71 12.90 8.47
C ALA A 123 -9.25 13.04 8.34
N ALA A 124 -9.72 14.04 7.61
CA ALA A 124 -11.16 14.22 7.34
C ALA A 124 -11.76 13.00 6.62
N ILE A 125 -10.98 12.28 5.82
CA ILE A 125 -11.44 11.10 5.06
C ILE A 125 -11.85 9.95 6.00
N PRO A 126 -10.96 9.42 6.87
CA PRO A 126 -11.36 8.39 7.82
C PRO A 126 -12.36 8.90 8.87
N LEU A 127 -12.35 10.19 9.24
CA LEU A 127 -13.36 10.77 10.13
C LEU A 127 -14.75 10.73 9.48
N ALA A 128 -14.88 11.17 8.23
CA ALA A 128 -16.17 11.13 7.51
C ALA A 128 -16.70 9.70 7.39
N GLN A 129 -15.79 8.72 7.13
CA GLN A 129 -16.18 7.31 7.13
C GLN A 129 -16.60 6.84 8.51
N GLY A 130 -15.92 7.25 9.57
CA GLY A 130 -16.28 6.97 10.97
C GLY A 130 -17.67 7.49 11.32
N VAL A 131 -17.97 8.76 10.98
CA VAL A 131 -19.29 9.38 11.17
C VAL A 131 -20.36 8.58 10.42
N ARG A 132 -20.09 8.18 9.18
CA ARG A 132 -21.00 7.35 8.40
C ARG A 132 -21.25 5.99 9.06
N LEU A 133 -20.21 5.31 9.51
CA LEU A 133 -20.32 4.01 10.21
C LEU A 133 -21.10 4.15 11.53
N PHE A 134 -20.84 5.22 12.27
CA PHE A 134 -21.58 5.53 13.50
C PHE A 134 -23.07 5.74 13.18
N GLY A 135 -23.40 6.53 12.17
CA GLY A 135 -24.77 6.78 11.75
C GLY A 135 -25.53 5.51 11.34
N ILE A 136 -24.84 4.56 10.65
CA ILE A 136 -25.44 3.28 10.26
C ILE A 136 -25.57 2.35 11.48
N GLY A 137 -24.50 2.23 12.26
CA GLY A 137 -24.46 1.35 13.44
C GLY A 137 -25.44 1.74 14.54
N SER A 138 -25.67 3.03 14.75
CA SER A 138 -26.70 3.55 15.67
C SER A 138 -28.11 3.44 15.10
N GLY A 139 -28.27 3.17 13.80
CA GLY A 139 -29.57 3.06 13.14
C GLY A 139 -30.16 4.40 12.64
N MET A 140 -29.42 5.51 12.76
CA MET A 140 -29.84 6.81 12.20
C MET A 140 -29.87 6.78 10.66
N ILE A 141 -28.97 5.99 10.05
CA ILE A 141 -28.88 5.81 8.61
C ILE A 141 -29.20 4.35 8.26
N LYS A 142 -30.19 4.12 7.43
CA LYS A 142 -30.53 2.79 6.93
C LYS A 142 -29.67 2.46 5.71
N ASN A 143 -28.74 1.52 5.84
CA ASN A 143 -27.90 1.06 4.74
C ASN A 143 -27.57 -0.43 4.89
N ALA A 144 -28.48 -1.27 4.43
CA ALA A 144 -28.34 -2.73 4.54
C ALA A 144 -27.13 -3.30 3.77
N SER A 145 -26.71 -2.67 2.66
CA SER A 145 -25.54 -3.12 1.90
C SER A 145 -24.23 -2.88 2.67
N ALA A 146 -24.10 -1.72 3.34
CA ALA A 146 -22.95 -1.44 4.18
C ALA A 146 -22.90 -2.38 5.40
N VAL A 147 -24.05 -2.69 6.01
CA VAL A 147 -24.10 -3.67 7.10
C VAL A 147 -23.60 -5.04 6.60
N ARG A 148 -24.12 -5.55 5.48
CA ARG A 148 -23.67 -6.84 4.90
C ARG A 148 -22.19 -6.86 4.56
N ALA A 149 -21.66 -5.76 4.04
CA ALA A 149 -20.24 -5.69 3.63
C ALA A 149 -19.27 -5.69 4.83
N VAL A 150 -19.69 -5.19 5.99
CA VAL A 150 -18.79 -4.92 7.12
C VAL A 150 -19.07 -5.80 8.35
N SER A 151 -20.33 -6.19 8.60
CA SER A 151 -20.69 -7.04 9.74
C SER A 151 -20.29 -8.52 9.52
N ARG A 152 -20.11 -9.25 10.62
CA ARG A 152 -19.83 -10.70 10.64
C ARG A 152 -21.11 -11.51 10.69
N GLU A 153 -22.04 -11.10 11.51
CA GLU A 153 -23.29 -11.78 11.85
C GLU A 153 -24.51 -11.06 11.28
N GLY A 154 -24.32 -9.94 10.54
CA GLY A 154 -25.40 -9.16 9.96
C GLY A 154 -25.96 -8.08 10.87
N GLY A 155 -25.42 -7.90 12.08
CA GLY A 155 -25.81 -6.86 13.02
C GLY A 155 -25.22 -5.50 12.67
N LYS A 156 -26.06 -4.45 12.66
CA LYS A 156 -25.58 -3.06 12.43
C LYS A 156 -24.67 -2.57 13.57
N GLU A 157 -24.91 -3.05 14.79
CA GLU A 157 -24.16 -2.69 16.00
C GLU A 157 -22.68 -3.09 15.92
N GLU A 158 -22.34 -4.05 15.08
CA GLU A 158 -20.95 -4.44 14.82
C GLU A 158 -20.12 -3.31 14.19
N LEU A 159 -20.77 -2.39 13.45
CA LEU A 159 -20.12 -1.25 12.83
C LEU A 159 -19.60 -0.26 13.87
N LEU A 160 -20.20 -0.22 15.07
CA LEU A 160 -19.77 0.63 16.19
C LEU A 160 -18.53 0.10 16.94
N LYS A 161 -18.07 -1.08 16.60
CA LYS A 161 -16.92 -1.75 17.24
C LYS A 161 -15.69 -1.65 16.34
N GLY A 162 -15.20 -2.79 15.83
CA GLY A 162 -13.99 -2.88 15.03
C GLY A 162 -13.88 -1.86 13.90
N PRO A 163 -14.89 -1.75 13.01
CA PRO A 163 -14.84 -0.79 11.90
C PRO A 163 -14.74 0.68 12.34
N LEU A 164 -15.48 1.08 13.39
CA LEU A 164 -15.41 2.44 13.91
C LEU A 164 -14.04 2.72 14.56
N TYR A 165 -13.52 1.77 15.36
CA TYR A 165 -12.19 1.91 15.97
C TYR A 165 -11.09 1.98 14.90
N TYR A 166 -11.24 1.23 13.79
CA TYR A 166 -10.33 1.27 12.67
C TYR A 166 -10.23 2.69 12.07
N THR A 167 -11.37 3.31 11.77
CA THR A 167 -11.37 4.68 11.22
C THR A 167 -10.89 5.71 12.22
N ALA A 168 -11.18 5.54 13.53
CA ALA A 168 -10.70 6.40 14.57
C ALA A 168 -9.17 6.36 14.71
N VAL A 169 -8.57 5.16 14.65
CA VAL A 169 -7.10 5.01 14.68
C VAL A 169 -6.46 5.63 13.44
N LEU A 170 -7.02 5.41 12.24
CA LEU A 170 -6.52 6.06 11.02
C LEU A 170 -6.53 7.58 11.16
N ALA A 171 -7.64 8.16 11.63
CA ALA A 171 -7.77 9.61 11.82
C ALA A 171 -6.78 10.14 12.87
N ALA A 172 -6.66 9.46 14.02
CA ALA A 172 -5.75 9.84 15.09
C ALA A 172 -4.28 9.77 14.67
N CYS A 173 -3.86 8.68 14.01
CA CYS A 173 -2.50 8.53 13.51
C CYS A 173 -2.17 9.60 12.46
N THR A 174 -3.10 9.88 11.53
CA THR A 174 -2.92 10.90 10.50
C THR A 174 -2.81 12.30 11.10
N SER A 175 -3.67 12.64 12.06
CA SER A 175 -3.68 13.97 12.68
C SER A 175 -2.47 14.21 13.58
N ALA A 176 -2.06 13.20 14.38
CA ALA A 176 -1.05 13.36 15.40
C ALA A 176 0.38 13.16 14.88
N TYR A 177 0.58 12.21 13.97
CA TYR A 177 1.91 11.76 13.57
C TYR A 177 2.23 12.04 12.10
N TRP A 178 1.35 12.66 11.35
CA TRP A 178 1.53 13.01 9.94
C TRP A 178 2.89 12.53 9.36
N ARG A 179 3.37 13.08 8.29
CA ARG A 179 4.60 12.66 7.59
C ARG A 179 5.90 12.91 8.35
N THR A 180 5.85 13.67 9.46
CA THR A 180 7.03 14.02 10.26
C THR A 180 7.51 12.93 11.22
N ASN A 181 6.68 11.88 11.43
CA ASN A 181 6.99 10.84 12.42
C ASN A 181 6.51 9.46 11.91
N PRO A 182 7.40 8.45 11.82
CA PRO A 182 7.04 7.12 11.34
C PRO A 182 6.07 6.36 12.27
N ILE A 183 5.86 6.81 13.51
CA ILE A 183 4.96 6.15 14.48
C ILE A 183 3.56 5.95 13.88
N GLY A 184 3.02 6.97 13.21
CA GLY A 184 1.69 6.89 12.62
C GLY A 184 1.60 5.83 11.53
N ILE A 185 2.57 5.80 10.62
CA ILE A 185 2.66 4.80 9.55
C ILE A 185 2.82 3.40 10.13
N VAL A 186 3.70 3.22 11.11
CA VAL A 186 3.93 1.92 11.77
C VAL A 186 2.67 1.44 12.48
N ALA A 187 1.99 2.29 13.25
CA ALA A 187 0.75 1.94 13.93
C ALA A 187 -0.35 1.52 12.94
N MET A 188 -0.53 2.26 11.86
CA MET A 188 -1.48 1.90 10.79
C MET A 188 -1.08 0.61 10.08
N ALA A 189 0.20 0.41 9.79
CA ALA A 189 0.70 -0.80 9.15
C ALA A 189 0.50 -2.04 10.02
N MET A 190 0.71 -1.93 11.34
CA MET A 190 0.45 -3.02 12.28
C MET A 190 -1.04 -3.34 12.37
N MET A 191 -1.90 -2.32 12.39
CA MET A 191 -3.35 -2.51 12.41
C MET A 191 -3.89 -3.10 11.10
N CYS A 192 -3.43 -2.61 9.94
CA CYS A 192 -3.92 -3.05 8.63
C CYS A 192 -3.21 -4.33 8.16
N GLY A 193 -1.88 -4.22 7.97
CA GLY A 193 -1.05 -5.32 7.49
C GLY A 193 -0.88 -6.41 8.54
N GLY A 194 -0.48 -6.05 9.76
CA GLY A 194 -0.24 -7.01 10.84
C GLY A 194 -1.48 -7.86 11.14
N ASP A 195 -2.60 -7.26 11.54
CA ASP A 195 -3.84 -8.00 11.85
C ASP A 195 -4.38 -8.78 10.66
N GLY A 196 -4.34 -8.19 9.47
CA GLY A 196 -4.81 -8.86 8.27
C GLY A 196 -4.00 -10.09 7.91
N PHE A 197 -2.68 -9.99 7.88
CA PHE A 197 -1.80 -11.13 7.60
C PHE A 197 -1.81 -12.16 8.73
N ALA A 198 -1.94 -11.74 9.99
CA ALA A 198 -2.10 -12.65 11.11
C ALA A 198 -3.31 -13.58 10.93
N ASP A 199 -4.45 -13.02 10.52
CA ASP A 199 -5.67 -13.77 10.26
C ASP A 199 -5.52 -14.71 9.06
N LEU A 200 -4.99 -14.22 7.93
CA LEU A 200 -4.84 -15.01 6.71
C LEU A 200 -3.85 -16.18 6.91
N VAL A 201 -2.69 -15.90 7.49
CA VAL A 201 -1.64 -16.91 7.74
C VAL A 201 -2.06 -17.85 8.86
N GLY A 202 -2.66 -17.32 9.93
CA GLY A 202 -3.16 -18.10 11.07
C GLY A 202 -4.21 -19.12 10.66
N ARG A 203 -5.19 -18.74 9.83
CA ARG A 203 -6.19 -19.68 9.29
C ARG A 203 -5.61 -20.76 8.40
N LYS A 204 -4.63 -20.42 7.57
CA LYS A 204 -4.05 -21.32 6.60
C LYS A 204 -3.02 -22.28 7.23
N PHE A 205 -2.20 -21.78 8.13
CA PHE A 205 -1.02 -22.48 8.65
C PHE A 205 -1.01 -22.63 10.18
N GLY A 206 -2.05 -22.15 10.88
CA GLY A 206 -2.11 -22.15 12.35
C GLY A 206 -2.49 -23.47 12.98
N LYS A 207 -3.01 -24.44 12.19
CA LYS A 207 -3.38 -25.77 12.72
C LYS A 207 -2.14 -26.49 13.23
N GLY A 208 -2.20 -26.96 14.50
CA GLY A 208 -1.10 -27.71 15.13
C GLY A 208 0.04 -26.86 15.70
N ASN A 209 -0.04 -25.51 15.66
CA ASN A 209 0.94 -24.62 16.26
C ASN A 209 0.30 -23.51 17.08
N ALA A 210 -0.70 -23.87 17.92
CA ALA A 210 -1.33 -22.95 18.84
C ALA A 210 -0.32 -22.39 19.86
N LEU A 211 -0.60 -21.17 20.37
CA LEU A 211 0.22 -20.59 21.41
C LEU A 211 -0.06 -21.27 22.75
N PRO A 212 0.96 -21.57 23.57
CA PRO A 212 0.77 -22.29 24.84
C PRO A 212 -0.17 -21.58 25.85
N TRP A 213 -0.28 -20.27 25.73
CA TRP A 213 -1.10 -19.42 26.62
C TRP A 213 -2.42 -18.97 25.97
N ASN A 214 -2.65 -19.26 24.68
CA ASN A 214 -3.88 -18.90 23.96
C ASN A 214 -4.10 -19.81 22.76
N GLU A 215 -4.96 -20.81 22.94
CA GLU A 215 -5.26 -21.82 21.94
C GLU A 215 -5.97 -21.27 20.68
N GLU A 216 -6.60 -20.10 20.78
CA GLU A 216 -7.23 -19.43 19.62
C GLU A 216 -6.20 -18.73 18.72
N LYS A 217 -4.96 -18.62 19.14
CA LYS A 217 -3.87 -17.96 18.43
C LYS A 217 -2.78 -18.97 18.08
N SER A 218 -2.02 -18.68 17.03
CA SER A 218 -0.96 -19.57 16.53
C SER A 218 0.35 -18.84 16.30
N PHE A 219 1.46 -19.56 16.40
CA PHE A 219 2.79 -19.05 16.04
C PHE A 219 2.82 -18.58 14.59
N ALA A 220 2.19 -19.32 13.66
CA ALA A 220 2.08 -18.93 12.26
C ALA A 220 1.36 -17.59 12.10
N GLY A 221 0.24 -17.39 12.82
CA GLY A 221 -0.47 -16.11 12.81
C GLY A 221 0.38 -14.97 13.38
N SER A 222 1.11 -15.21 14.46
CA SER A 222 2.04 -14.22 15.06
C SER A 222 3.18 -13.84 14.10
N ALA A 223 3.76 -14.82 13.40
CA ALA A 223 4.75 -14.56 12.36
C ALA A 223 4.16 -13.76 11.19
N GLY A 224 2.93 -14.09 10.78
CA GLY A 224 2.17 -13.33 9.79
C GLY A 224 1.93 -11.88 10.20
N PHE A 225 1.62 -11.64 11.48
CA PHE A 225 1.46 -10.29 12.04
C PHE A 225 2.74 -9.46 11.88
N VAL A 226 3.87 -10.00 12.29
CA VAL A 226 5.16 -9.30 12.22
C VAL A 226 5.56 -9.05 10.76
N ALA A 227 5.50 -10.08 9.91
CA ALA A 227 5.89 -9.96 8.50
C ALA A 227 4.98 -9.00 7.73
N GLY A 228 3.66 -9.07 7.93
CA GLY A 228 2.69 -8.21 7.28
C GLY A 228 2.80 -6.76 7.73
N GLY A 229 2.91 -6.53 9.05
CA GLY A 229 3.10 -5.20 9.62
C GLY A 229 4.40 -4.55 9.15
N PHE A 230 5.52 -5.29 9.20
CA PHE A 230 6.82 -4.81 8.73
C PHE A 230 6.81 -4.51 7.23
N GLY A 231 6.27 -5.42 6.41
CA GLY A 231 6.22 -5.25 4.96
C GLY A 231 5.41 -4.01 4.55
N VAL A 232 4.24 -3.82 5.15
CA VAL A 232 3.39 -2.63 4.88
C VAL A 232 4.07 -1.36 5.40
N ALA A 233 4.64 -1.36 6.61
CA ALA A 233 5.34 -0.21 7.16
C ALA A 233 6.51 0.21 6.28
N SER A 234 7.39 -0.74 5.90
CA SER A 234 8.54 -0.48 5.04
C SER A 234 8.13 0.05 3.67
N GLY A 235 7.06 -0.51 3.08
CA GLY A 235 6.53 -0.04 1.81
C GLY A 235 6.01 1.40 1.89
N CYS A 236 5.21 1.73 2.90
CA CYS A 236 4.67 3.08 3.08
C CYS A 236 5.77 4.11 3.39
N VAL A 237 6.72 3.78 4.25
CA VAL A 237 7.87 4.67 4.57
C VAL A 237 8.72 4.92 3.33
N SER A 238 8.96 3.89 2.50
CA SER A 238 9.72 4.03 1.25
C SER A 238 9.03 4.94 0.24
N ILE A 239 7.69 4.93 0.20
CA ILE A 239 6.90 5.79 -0.68
C ILE A 239 6.94 7.24 -0.18
N ASP A 240 6.78 7.44 1.12
CA ASP A 240 6.77 8.78 1.74
C ASP A 240 8.17 9.43 1.74
N GLY A 241 9.24 8.67 1.93
CA GLY A 241 10.64 9.15 1.94
C GLY A 241 11.23 9.49 0.57
N ARG A 242 10.54 9.25 -0.53
CA ARG A 242 11.02 9.57 -1.88
C ARG A 242 10.90 11.05 -2.25
N GLU A 243 10.20 11.83 -1.44
CA GLU A 243 9.99 13.27 -1.68
C GLU A 243 10.77 14.18 -0.70
N SER A 244 11.68 13.63 0.11
CA SER A 244 12.52 14.40 1.06
C SER A 244 13.89 14.77 0.49
#